data_2cfbfde05b1dd7f20f6d34a3ed32d18e
#
_entry.id   2cfbfde05b1dd7f20f6d34a3ed32d18e
#
_cell.length_a   1.000
_cell.length_b   1.000
_cell.length_c   1.000
_cell.angle_alpha   90.00
_cell.angle_beta   90.00
_cell.angle_gamma   90.00
#
_symmetry.space_group_name_H-M   'P 1'
#
loop_
_entity.id
_entity.type
_entity.pdbx_description
1 polymer ?
#
loop_
_entity_poly.entity_id
_entity_poly.type
_entity_poly.pdbx_seq_one_letter_code
_entity_poly.pdbx_strand_id
1 'polypeptide(L)'
;MLKGRTAVITGASRGIGAAIALKFAELGANVALLYKSNSEKAEEVRKSAEAFGTQAKIYRCDVASAEDCRSAIAEIINNFGKIDILVNNAGITRDNILAMMPEKDFSEVVNTNLVGCFNMMKACTRNFIRNKYGKIINISSVSALLGLAGQCNYAASKAGIIAMTKSAARELSSRNVCVNAIAPGFISTDMTKELDSEEILTRIPLKRLGSPEDVANLAAFLASGASDYITGETIRIDGGLAI
;
A
#
# COMPACT_ATOMS: atom_id res chain seq x y z
N MET A 1 -9.26 -15.84 7.91
CA MET A 1 -9.56 -15.35 6.53
C MET A 1 -8.38 -15.52 5.58
N LEU A 2 -7.14 -15.31 6.06
CA LEU A 2 -5.93 -15.32 5.22
C LEU A 2 -4.97 -16.48 5.53
N LYS A 3 -5.43 -17.50 6.26
CA LYS A 3 -4.61 -18.65 6.71
C LYS A 3 -3.88 -19.32 5.56
N GLY A 4 -2.56 -19.47 5.69
CA GLY A 4 -1.68 -20.10 4.68
C GLY A 4 -1.39 -19.23 3.45
N ARG A 5 -1.81 -17.95 3.43
CA ARG A 5 -1.44 -16.99 2.40
C ARG A 5 -0.13 -16.30 2.77
N THR A 6 0.62 -15.89 1.76
CA THR A 6 1.81 -15.06 1.92
C THR A 6 1.55 -13.66 1.38
N ALA A 7 1.70 -12.65 2.22
CA ALA A 7 1.51 -11.24 1.87
C ALA A 7 2.83 -10.49 1.87
N VAL A 8 3.07 -9.71 0.82
CA VAL A 8 4.16 -8.75 0.71
C VAL A 8 3.61 -7.36 0.96
N ILE A 9 4.17 -6.61 1.91
CA ILE A 9 3.72 -5.26 2.26
C ILE A 9 4.90 -4.29 2.15
N THR A 10 4.81 -3.30 1.27
CA THR A 10 5.83 -2.27 1.13
C THR A 10 5.61 -1.12 2.12
N GLY A 11 6.70 -0.52 2.63
CA GLY A 11 6.61 0.53 3.65
C GLY A 11 5.99 0.04 4.95
N ALA A 12 6.29 -1.20 5.36
CA ALA A 12 5.64 -1.90 6.46
C ALA A 12 6.21 -1.55 7.85
N SER A 13 7.20 -0.65 7.96
CA SER A 13 7.86 -0.34 9.24
C SER A 13 7.04 0.56 10.17
N ARG A 14 5.97 1.22 9.69
CA ARG A 14 5.12 2.12 10.47
C ARG A 14 3.78 2.42 9.79
N GLY A 15 2.90 3.12 10.51
CA GLY A 15 1.65 3.68 9.98
C GLY A 15 0.74 2.62 9.34
N ILE A 16 0.15 2.96 8.20
CA ILE A 16 -0.80 2.10 7.47
C ILE A 16 -0.17 0.75 7.11
N GLY A 17 1.08 0.74 6.63
CA GLY A 17 1.75 -0.52 6.24
C GLY A 17 1.95 -1.47 7.40
N ALA A 18 2.34 -0.97 8.56
CA ALA A 18 2.48 -1.77 9.78
C ALA A 18 1.11 -2.31 10.26
N ALA A 19 0.08 -1.48 10.27
CA ALA A 19 -1.27 -1.90 10.65
C ALA A 19 -1.83 -2.99 9.71
N ILE A 20 -1.62 -2.86 8.40
CA ILE A 20 -2.00 -3.90 7.43
C ILE A 20 -1.23 -5.20 7.71
N ALA A 21 0.07 -5.12 7.97
CA ALA A 21 0.90 -6.30 8.24
C ALA A 21 0.42 -7.05 9.50
N LEU A 22 0.16 -6.34 10.59
CA LEU A 22 -0.35 -6.91 11.83
C LEU A 22 -1.74 -7.50 11.65
N LYS A 23 -2.64 -6.80 10.94
CA LYS A 23 -3.98 -7.30 10.65
C LYS A 23 -3.95 -8.57 9.79
N PHE A 24 -3.06 -8.64 8.81
CA PHE A 24 -2.92 -9.84 7.98
C PHE A 24 -2.36 -11.02 8.79
N ALA A 25 -1.38 -10.77 9.65
CA ALA A 25 -0.85 -11.79 10.56
C ALA A 25 -1.92 -12.29 11.55
N GLU A 26 -2.71 -11.40 12.17
CA GLU A 26 -3.87 -11.75 13.01
C GLU A 26 -4.85 -12.68 12.27
N LEU A 27 -5.04 -12.47 10.97
CA LEU A 27 -5.92 -13.29 10.12
C LEU A 27 -5.26 -14.57 9.57
N GLY A 28 -4.01 -14.85 9.99
CA GLY A 28 -3.28 -16.10 9.71
C GLY A 28 -2.41 -16.06 8.45
N ALA A 29 -2.14 -14.89 7.87
CA ALA A 29 -1.20 -14.78 6.76
C ALA A 29 0.24 -14.73 7.23
N ASN A 30 1.16 -15.34 6.49
CA ASN A 30 2.58 -15.06 6.59
C ASN A 30 2.86 -13.70 5.95
N VAL A 31 3.76 -12.90 6.53
CA VAL A 31 4.01 -11.53 6.08
C VAL A 31 5.48 -11.27 5.76
N ALA A 32 5.75 -10.75 4.59
CA ALA A 32 7.04 -10.22 4.16
C ALA A 32 6.97 -8.68 4.22
N LEU A 33 7.73 -8.10 5.15
CA LEU A 33 7.70 -6.69 5.51
C LEU A 33 8.84 -5.96 4.78
N LEU A 34 8.52 -5.15 3.77
CA LEU A 34 9.52 -4.39 3.05
C LEU A 34 9.71 -3.01 3.67
N TYR A 35 10.97 -2.65 3.91
CA TYR A 35 11.37 -1.35 4.43
C TYR A 35 12.56 -0.77 3.66
N LYS A 36 12.73 0.56 3.65
CA LYS A 36 13.87 1.22 2.98
C LYS A 36 15.03 1.50 3.95
N SER A 37 14.74 2.13 5.08
CA SER A 37 15.78 2.70 5.96
C SER A 37 15.66 2.31 7.44
N ASN A 38 14.47 2.14 7.98
CA ASN A 38 14.29 1.89 9.41
C ASN A 38 14.11 0.40 9.70
N SER A 39 15.23 -0.30 9.91
CA SER A 39 15.24 -1.73 10.24
C SER A 39 14.70 -2.02 11.63
N GLU A 40 14.94 -1.13 12.60
CA GLU A 40 14.51 -1.33 14.00
C GLU A 40 12.98 -1.35 14.09
N LYS A 41 12.29 -0.35 13.50
CA LYS A 41 10.84 -0.34 13.45
C LYS A 41 10.26 -1.50 12.64
N ALA A 42 10.92 -1.91 11.55
CA ALA A 42 10.49 -3.08 10.79
C ALA A 42 10.60 -4.37 11.63
N GLU A 43 11.64 -4.48 12.45
CA GLU A 43 11.85 -5.61 13.34
C GLU A 43 10.82 -5.66 14.49
N GLU A 44 10.41 -4.51 15.03
CA GLU A 44 9.33 -4.41 16.01
C GLU A 44 8.00 -4.93 15.42
N VAL A 45 7.67 -4.51 14.20
CA VAL A 45 6.47 -5.00 13.49
C VAL A 45 6.57 -6.49 13.22
N ARG A 46 7.75 -7.00 12.82
CA ARG A 46 7.98 -8.42 12.60
C ARG A 46 7.70 -9.25 13.86
N LYS A 47 8.28 -8.84 15.00
CA LYS A 47 8.06 -9.52 16.29
C LYS A 47 6.59 -9.53 16.68
N SER A 48 5.91 -8.39 16.51
CA SER A 48 4.48 -8.28 16.79
C SER A 48 3.62 -9.16 15.87
N ALA A 49 4.00 -9.29 14.59
CA ALA A 49 3.31 -10.18 13.66
C ALA A 49 3.51 -11.66 14.02
N GLU A 50 4.72 -12.07 14.43
CA GLU A 50 4.99 -13.44 14.86
C GLU A 50 4.23 -13.85 16.13
N ALA A 51 3.86 -12.89 16.98
CA ALA A 51 3.05 -13.18 18.17
C ALA A 51 1.67 -13.77 17.84
N PHE A 52 1.19 -13.61 16.60
CA PHE A 52 -0.03 -14.26 16.09
C PHE A 52 0.19 -15.69 15.59
N GLY A 53 1.40 -16.25 15.70
CA GLY A 53 1.74 -17.62 15.28
C GLY A 53 1.96 -17.77 13.77
N THR A 54 2.18 -16.69 13.04
CA THR A 54 2.50 -16.67 11.61
C THR A 54 3.99 -16.45 11.39
N GLN A 55 4.48 -16.75 10.18
CA GLN A 55 5.84 -16.39 9.80
C GLN A 55 5.90 -14.93 9.37
N ALA A 56 6.86 -14.17 9.91
CA ALA A 56 7.13 -12.80 9.50
C ALA A 56 8.63 -12.62 9.22
N LYS A 57 8.96 -11.97 8.10
CA LYS A 57 10.35 -11.63 7.75
C LYS A 57 10.44 -10.21 7.23
N ILE A 58 11.55 -9.54 7.52
CA ILE A 58 11.84 -8.20 7.01
C ILE A 58 12.79 -8.27 5.81
N TYR A 59 12.60 -7.36 4.85
CA TYR A 59 13.43 -7.26 3.65
C TYR A 59 13.72 -5.79 3.38
N ARG A 60 15.01 -5.46 3.23
CA ARG A 60 15.39 -4.12 2.80
C ARG A 60 15.13 -4.00 1.31
N CYS A 61 14.37 -2.99 0.89
CA CYS A 61 14.02 -2.76 -0.50
C CYS A 61 13.70 -1.28 -0.74
N ASP A 62 14.42 -0.64 -1.64
CA ASP A 62 13.99 0.63 -2.21
C ASP A 62 13.06 0.35 -3.39
N VAL A 63 11.77 0.64 -3.23
CA VAL A 63 10.78 0.37 -4.29
C VAL A 63 11.05 1.17 -5.57
N ALA A 64 11.76 2.30 -5.49
CA ALA A 64 12.18 3.07 -6.66
C ALA A 64 13.23 2.34 -7.52
N SER A 65 13.95 1.35 -6.93
CA SER A 65 14.90 0.48 -7.64
C SER A 65 14.22 -0.78 -8.14
N ALA A 66 14.12 -0.93 -9.45
CA ALA A 66 13.57 -2.14 -10.05
C ALA A 66 14.41 -3.39 -9.75
N GLU A 67 15.72 -3.23 -9.51
CA GLU A 67 16.61 -4.32 -9.16
C GLU A 67 16.36 -4.79 -7.73
N ASP A 68 16.28 -3.87 -6.76
CA ASP A 68 15.94 -4.19 -5.37
C ASP A 68 14.61 -4.92 -5.30
N CYS A 69 13.59 -4.45 -6.04
CA CYS A 69 12.28 -5.11 -6.09
C CYS A 69 12.38 -6.55 -6.59
N ARG A 70 13.11 -6.78 -7.69
CA ARG A 70 13.29 -8.14 -8.22
C ARG A 70 14.01 -9.05 -7.24
N SER A 71 15.08 -8.57 -6.63
CA SER A 71 15.89 -9.31 -5.66
C SER A 71 15.09 -9.66 -4.42
N ALA A 72 14.37 -8.68 -3.84
CA ALA A 72 13.52 -8.90 -2.68
C ALA A 72 12.40 -9.93 -2.97
N ILE A 73 11.72 -9.82 -4.12
CA ILE A 73 10.66 -10.76 -4.49
C ILE A 73 11.20 -12.17 -4.72
N ALA A 74 12.37 -12.32 -5.33
CA ALA A 74 13.01 -13.63 -5.51
C ALA A 74 13.35 -14.28 -4.16
N GLU A 75 13.91 -13.51 -3.22
CA GLU A 75 14.21 -13.97 -1.88
C GLU A 75 12.95 -14.34 -1.08
N ILE A 76 11.88 -13.55 -1.19
CA ILE A 76 10.59 -13.84 -0.56
C ILE A 76 10.01 -15.15 -1.09
N ILE A 77 10.03 -15.37 -2.40
CA ILE A 77 9.54 -16.61 -3.01
C ILE A 77 10.39 -17.80 -2.53
N ASN A 78 11.70 -17.65 -2.41
CA ASN A 78 12.58 -18.70 -1.86
C ASN A 78 12.23 -19.04 -0.41
N ASN A 79 11.90 -18.03 0.41
CA ASN A 79 11.62 -18.22 1.84
C ASN A 79 10.19 -18.72 2.12
N PHE A 80 9.19 -18.31 1.33
CA PHE A 80 7.77 -18.60 1.57
C PHE A 80 7.14 -19.51 0.50
N GLY A 81 7.86 -19.85 -0.56
CA GLY A 81 7.41 -20.69 -1.66
C GLY A 81 6.57 -19.94 -2.71
N LYS A 82 5.71 -19.03 -2.30
CA LYS A 82 4.84 -18.23 -3.18
C LYS A 82 4.44 -16.91 -2.54
N ILE A 83 3.88 -16.02 -3.36
CA ILE A 83 3.23 -14.78 -2.92
C ILE A 83 1.77 -14.84 -3.37
N ASP A 84 0.84 -14.63 -2.45
CA ASP A 84 -0.60 -14.59 -2.71
C ASP A 84 -1.15 -13.15 -2.74
N ILE A 85 -0.54 -12.24 -1.95
CA ILE A 85 -1.03 -10.87 -1.76
C ILE A 85 0.15 -9.90 -1.89
N LEU A 86 -0.06 -8.80 -2.61
CA LEU A 86 0.85 -7.65 -2.66
C LEU A 86 0.11 -6.40 -2.19
N VAL A 87 0.66 -5.71 -1.20
CA VAL A 87 0.20 -4.39 -0.77
C VAL A 87 1.26 -3.35 -1.10
N ASN A 88 0.97 -2.50 -2.07
CA ASN A 88 1.79 -1.35 -2.43
C ASN A 88 1.40 -0.15 -1.57
N ASN A 89 2.08 0.00 -0.43
CA ASN A 89 1.84 1.07 0.53
C ASN A 89 3.00 2.08 0.62
N ALA A 90 4.22 1.70 0.25
CA ALA A 90 5.36 2.61 0.30
C ALA A 90 5.08 3.92 -0.46
N GLY A 91 5.39 5.04 0.17
CA GLY A 91 5.21 6.36 -0.43
C GLY A 91 5.78 7.46 0.45
N ILE A 92 6.02 8.60 -0.20
CA ILE A 92 6.52 9.83 0.43
C ILE A 92 5.69 11.02 -0.04
N THR A 93 5.76 12.12 0.70
CA THR A 93 5.27 13.44 0.33
C THR A 93 6.43 14.43 0.29
N ARG A 94 6.31 15.45 -0.55
CA ARG A 94 7.18 16.63 -0.62
C ARG A 94 6.27 17.79 -1.02
N ASP A 95 5.50 18.27 -0.04
CA ASP A 95 4.46 19.25 -0.29
C ASP A 95 5.06 20.65 -0.50
N ASN A 96 4.65 21.32 -1.58
CA ASN A 96 5.00 22.69 -1.88
C ASN A 96 4.00 23.25 -2.91
N ILE A 97 3.77 24.56 -2.89
CA ILE A 97 2.93 25.22 -3.90
C ILE A 97 3.57 25.08 -5.28
N LEU A 98 2.77 24.97 -6.33
CA LEU A 98 3.22 24.65 -7.70
C LEU A 98 4.35 25.56 -8.17
N ALA A 99 4.27 26.86 -7.92
CA ALA A 99 5.27 27.84 -8.35
C ALA A 99 6.63 27.67 -7.66
N MET A 100 6.70 27.00 -6.52
CA MET A 100 7.91 26.82 -5.73
C MET A 100 8.34 25.35 -5.60
N MET A 101 7.59 24.43 -6.22
CA MET A 101 7.91 23.00 -6.16
C MET A 101 9.17 22.68 -6.98
N PRO A 102 10.25 22.18 -6.33
CA PRO A 102 11.45 21.77 -7.06
C PRO A 102 11.14 20.56 -7.95
N GLU A 103 11.70 20.52 -9.15
CA GLU A 103 11.59 19.39 -10.08
C GLU A 103 12.14 18.09 -9.46
N LYS A 104 13.14 18.20 -8.60
CA LYS A 104 13.68 17.08 -7.86
C LYS A 104 12.64 16.46 -6.93
N ASP A 105 11.89 17.27 -6.19
CA ASP A 105 10.88 16.81 -5.26
C ASP A 105 9.70 16.17 -6.01
N PHE A 106 9.30 16.77 -7.13
CA PHE A 106 8.31 16.17 -8.01
C PHE A 106 8.75 14.78 -8.48
N SER A 107 9.98 14.69 -9.01
CA SER A 107 10.53 13.45 -9.54
C SER A 107 10.71 12.39 -8.45
N GLU A 108 11.19 12.77 -7.26
CA GLU A 108 11.36 11.84 -6.13
C GLU A 108 10.04 11.21 -5.69
N VAL A 109 8.97 12.03 -5.58
CA VAL A 109 7.64 11.56 -5.20
C VAL A 109 7.07 10.63 -6.27
N VAL A 110 7.14 10.99 -7.54
CA VAL A 110 6.66 10.15 -8.65
C VAL A 110 7.43 8.83 -8.72
N ASN A 111 8.76 8.88 -8.60
CA ASN A 111 9.60 7.68 -8.65
C ASN A 111 9.31 6.73 -7.48
N THR A 112 9.18 7.25 -6.26
CA THR A 112 8.92 6.41 -5.11
C THR A 112 7.49 5.86 -5.14
N ASN A 113 6.49 6.71 -5.33
CA ASN A 113 5.09 6.32 -5.17
C ASN A 113 4.56 5.55 -6.38
N LEU A 114 4.76 6.08 -7.60
CA LEU A 114 4.15 5.52 -8.82
C LEU A 114 5.07 4.47 -9.47
N VAL A 115 6.34 4.84 -9.74
CA VAL A 115 7.28 3.88 -10.35
C VAL A 115 7.59 2.74 -9.39
N GLY A 116 7.69 3.01 -8.09
CA GLY A 116 7.87 1.97 -7.07
C GLY A 116 6.71 0.97 -7.03
N CYS A 117 5.47 1.46 -7.09
CA CYS A 117 4.29 0.60 -7.19
C CYS A 117 4.32 -0.27 -8.46
N PHE A 118 4.67 0.31 -9.61
CA PHE A 118 4.86 -0.42 -10.86
C PHE A 118 5.95 -1.51 -10.74
N ASN A 119 7.10 -1.17 -10.18
CA ASN A 119 8.22 -2.11 -10.02
C ASN A 119 7.81 -3.34 -9.21
N MET A 120 7.12 -3.13 -8.09
CA MET A 120 6.64 -4.21 -7.23
C MET A 120 5.58 -5.07 -7.92
N MET A 121 4.60 -4.46 -8.59
CA MET A 121 3.61 -5.21 -9.37
C MET A 121 4.29 -6.05 -10.44
N LYS A 122 5.22 -5.46 -11.21
CA LYS A 122 5.97 -6.16 -12.26
C LYS A 122 6.78 -7.32 -11.72
N ALA A 123 7.47 -7.13 -10.58
CA ALA A 123 8.26 -8.19 -9.96
C ALA A 123 7.40 -9.38 -9.50
N CYS A 124 6.19 -9.14 -9.00
CA CYS A 124 5.27 -10.18 -8.54
C CYS A 124 4.45 -10.84 -9.66
N THR A 125 4.29 -10.19 -10.82
CA THR A 125 3.34 -10.63 -11.87
C THR A 125 3.55 -12.08 -12.31
N ARG A 126 4.80 -12.51 -12.54
CA ARG A 126 5.09 -13.89 -12.96
C ARG A 126 4.64 -14.93 -11.94
N ASN A 127 4.82 -14.62 -10.63
CA ASN A 127 4.37 -15.48 -9.54
C ASN A 127 2.83 -15.60 -9.54
N PHE A 128 2.10 -14.50 -9.66
CA PHE A 128 0.64 -14.51 -9.70
C PHE A 128 0.10 -15.27 -10.91
N ILE A 129 0.65 -15.05 -12.11
CA ILE A 129 0.25 -15.74 -13.34
C ILE A 129 0.48 -17.24 -13.20
N ARG A 130 1.63 -17.67 -12.67
CA ARG A 130 1.98 -19.09 -12.47
C ARG A 130 1.03 -19.76 -11.47
N ASN A 131 0.72 -19.08 -10.38
CA ASN A 131 -0.11 -19.61 -9.31
C ASN A 131 -1.63 -19.51 -9.63
N LYS A 132 -2.02 -18.81 -10.70
CA LYS A 132 -3.41 -18.51 -11.09
C LYS A 132 -4.23 -17.97 -9.90
N TYR A 133 -3.60 -17.13 -9.11
CA TYR A 133 -4.19 -16.46 -7.96
C TYR A 133 -3.34 -15.24 -7.57
N GLY A 134 -3.99 -14.17 -7.20
CA GLY A 134 -3.33 -13.01 -6.62
C GLY A 134 -4.30 -11.92 -6.18
N LYS A 135 -3.93 -11.20 -5.12
CA LYS A 135 -4.59 -9.98 -4.67
C LYS A 135 -3.57 -8.86 -4.63
N ILE A 136 -3.76 -7.85 -5.44
CA ILE A 136 -2.92 -6.65 -5.45
C ILE A 136 -3.75 -5.49 -4.90
N ILE A 137 -3.25 -4.86 -3.84
CA ILE A 137 -3.89 -3.75 -3.16
C ILE A 137 -2.94 -2.56 -3.22
N ASN A 138 -3.33 -1.53 -3.95
CA ASN A 138 -2.54 -0.32 -4.13
C ASN A 138 -3.06 0.78 -3.22
N ILE A 139 -2.22 1.34 -2.35
CA ILE A 139 -2.61 2.45 -1.49
C ILE A 139 -2.45 3.77 -2.26
N SER A 140 -3.59 4.31 -2.70
CA SER A 140 -3.71 5.62 -3.31
C SER A 140 -3.94 6.71 -2.25
N SER A 141 -4.79 7.68 -2.52
CA SER A 141 -5.19 8.75 -1.59
C SER A 141 -6.42 9.47 -2.15
N VAL A 142 -7.21 10.09 -1.27
CA VAL A 142 -8.25 11.05 -1.70
C VAL A 142 -7.65 12.26 -2.42
N SER A 143 -6.38 12.62 -2.18
CA SER A 143 -5.67 13.66 -2.93
C SER A 143 -5.64 13.38 -4.43
N ALA A 144 -5.70 12.11 -4.85
CA ALA A 144 -5.80 11.71 -6.25
C ALA A 144 -7.16 12.01 -6.88
N LEU A 145 -8.19 12.18 -6.08
CA LEU A 145 -9.58 12.40 -6.50
C LEU A 145 -9.97 13.88 -6.42
N LEU A 146 -9.56 14.54 -5.33
CA LEU A 146 -9.94 15.93 -5.05
C LEU A 146 -8.93 16.95 -5.58
N GLY A 147 -7.64 16.57 -5.62
CA GLY A 147 -6.55 17.53 -5.72
C GLY A 147 -6.43 18.38 -4.45
N LEU A 148 -5.26 18.42 -3.85
CA LEU A 148 -5.00 19.27 -2.70
C LEU A 148 -3.92 20.28 -3.04
N ALA A 149 -4.11 21.55 -2.64
CA ALA A 149 -3.10 22.58 -2.82
C ALA A 149 -1.78 22.15 -2.16
N GLY A 150 -0.66 22.39 -2.83
CA GLY A 150 0.66 21.97 -2.37
C GLY A 150 1.03 20.51 -2.69
N GLN A 151 0.14 19.70 -3.21
CA GLN A 151 0.36 18.27 -3.45
C GLN A 151 0.35 17.87 -4.93
N CYS A 152 0.78 18.75 -5.83
CA CYS A 152 0.75 18.46 -7.27
C CYS A 152 1.50 17.17 -7.63
N ASN A 153 2.70 16.94 -7.05
CA ASN A 153 3.50 15.73 -7.22
C ASN A 153 2.83 14.49 -6.61
N TYR A 154 2.35 14.62 -5.37
CA TYR A 154 1.71 13.52 -4.64
C TYR A 154 0.38 13.12 -5.30
N ALA A 155 -0.50 14.08 -5.56
CA ALA A 155 -1.78 13.83 -6.22
C ALA A 155 -1.59 13.17 -7.59
N ALA A 156 -0.65 13.67 -8.42
CA ALA A 156 -0.32 13.06 -9.70
C ALA A 156 0.16 11.61 -9.55
N SER A 157 1.05 11.33 -8.59
CA SER A 157 1.54 9.97 -8.32
C SER A 157 0.41 9.03 -7.91
N LYS A 158 -0.49 9.48 -7.03
CA LYS A 158 -1.61 8.68 -6.52
C LYS A 158 -2.74 8.50 -7.53
N ALA A 159 -2.96 9.47 -8.41
CA ALA A 159 -3.87 9.34 -9.55
C ALA A 159 -3.33 8.35 -10.60
N GLY A 160 -2.01 8.37 -10.86
CA GLY A 160 -1.35 7.37 -11.69
C GLY A 160 -1.52 5.94 -11.17
N ILE A 161 -1.47 5.74 -9.84
CA ILE A 161 -1.73 4.44 -9.21
C ILE A 161 -3.16 3.96 -9.50
N ILE A 162 -4.17 4.84 -9.46
CA ILE A 162 -5.56 4.51 -9.78
C ILE A 162 -5.68 4.04 -11.24
N ALA A 163 -5.08 4.78 -12.17
CA ALA A 163 -5.09 4.40 -13.59
C ALA A 163 -4.38 3.06 -13.83
N MET A 164 -3.21 2.86 -13.22
CA MET A 164 -2.43 1.64 -13.31
C MET A 164 -3.18 0.44 -12.69
N THR A 165 -3.92 0.63 -11.60
CA THR A 165 -4.78 -0.39 -11.00
C THR A 165 -5.80 -0.93 -12.01
N LYS A 166 -6.48 -0.05 -12.74
CA LYS A 166 -7.48 -0.42 -13.75
C LYS A 166 -6.86 -1.20 -14.91
N SER A 167 -5.70 -0.76 -15.41
CA SER A 167 -5.00 -1.44 -16.49
C SER A 167 -4.53 -2.84 -16.07
N ALA A 168 -3.87 -2.94 -14.91
CA ALA A 168 -3.40 -4.23 -14.39
C ALA A 168 -4.55 -5.19 -14.07
N ALA A 169 -5.69 -4.69 -13.59
CA ALA A 169 -6.87 -5.52 -13.37
C ALA A 169 -7.36 -6.16 -14.67
N ARG A 170 -7.41 -5.41 -15.77
CA ARG A 170 -7.80 -5.95 -17.09
C ARG A 170 -6.82 -6.98 -17.63
N GLU A 171 -5.52 -6.74 -17.45
CA GLU A 171 -4.48 -7.66 -17.95
C GLU A 171 -4.42 -8.97 -17.17
N LEU A 172 -4.66 -8.93 -15.85
CA LEU A 172 -4.42 -10.06 -14.96
C LEU A 172 -5.67 -10.84 -14.56
N SER A 173 -6.87 -10.34 -14.87
CA SER A 173 -8.15 -10.98 -14.50
C SER A 173 -8.29 -12.40 -15.06
N SER A 174 -7.81 -12.65 -16.28
CA SER A 174 -7.84 -14.00 -16.89
C SER A 174 -6.96 -15.03 -16.14
N ARG A 175 -6.15 -14.58 -15.19
CA ARG A 175 -5.30 -15.39 -14.31
C ARG A 175 -5.81 -15.44 -12.87
N ASN A 176 -7.07 -15.04 -12.63
CA ASN A 176 -7.68 -14.99 -11.32
C ASN A 176 -6.90 -14.09 -10.35
N VAL A 177 -6.42 -12.95 -10.85
CA VAL A 177 -5.71 -11.93 -10.06
C VAL A 177 -6.60 -10.69 -9.99
N CYS A 178 -6.98 -10.31 -8.76
CA CYS A 178 -7.73 -9.08 -8.50
C CYS A 178 -6.75 -7.95 -8.17
N VAL A 179 -6.94 -6.78 -8.78
CA VAL A 179 -6.13 -5.60 -8.55
C VAL A 179 -7.05 -4.44 -8.18
N ASN A 180 -6.93 -3.92 -6.96
CA ASN A 180 -7.76 -2.83 -6.46
C ASN A 180 -6.92 -1.76 -5.78
N ALA A 181 -7.46 -0.55 -5.67
CA ALA A 181 -6.87 0.54 -4.92
C ALA A 181 -7.72 0.89 -3.71
N ILE A 182 -7.06 1.32 -2.63
CA ILE A 182 -7.68 2.00 -1.50
C ILE A 182 -7.26 3.47 -1.59
N ALA A 183 -8.21 4.38 -1.43
CA ALA A 183 -7.96 5.81 -1.36
C ALA A 183 -8.29 6.33 0.06
N PRO A 184 -7.29 6.32 0.99
CA PRO A 184 -7.49 6.86 2.32
C PRO A 184 -7.69 8.37 2.29
N GLY A 185 -8.50 8.87 3.24
CA GLY A 185 -8.56 10.27 3.62
C GLY A 185 -7.41 10.64 4.57
N PHE A 186 -7.68 11.53 5.51
CA PHE A 186 -6.74 11.87 6.57
C PHE A 186 -6.71 10.77 7.63
N ILE A 187 -5.58 10.05 7.68
CA ILE A 187 -5.33 8.95 8.63
C ILE A 187 -4.31 9.42 9.68
N SER A 188 -4.61 9.19 10.94
CA SER A 188 -3.72 9.52 12.06
C SER A 188 -2.45 8.68 12.02
N THR A 189 -1.37 9.26 11.51
CA THR A 189 -0.04 8.65 11.36
C THR A 189 1.04 9.68 11.65
N ASP A 190 2.32 9.26 11.71
CA ASP A 190 3.43 10.20 11.82
C ASP A 190 3.46 11.26 10.71
N MET A 191 2.92 10.93 9.54
CA MET A 191 2.88 11.81 8.36
C MET A 191 1.84 12.94 8.50
N THR A 192 0.84 12.78 9.37
CA THR A 192 -0.28 13.72 9.55
C THR A 192 -0.30 14.41 10.91
N LYS A 193 0.69 14.15 11.77
CA LYS A 193 0.74 14.69 13.13
C LYS A 193 0.81 16.22 13.20
N GLU A 194 1.39 16.85 12.17
CA GLU A 194 1.59 18.31 12.14
C GLU A 194 0.41 19.06 11.47
N LEU A 195 -0.59 18.33 11.00
CA LEU A 195 -1.76 18.95 10.38
C LEU A 195 -2.70 19.51 11.45
N ASP A 196 -3.25 20.70 11.19
CA ASP A 196 -4.30 21.26 12.03
C ASP A 196 -5.53 20.37 12.03
N SER A 197 -5.68 19.62 13.12
CA SER A 197 -6.75 18.63 13.24
C SER A 197 -8.14 19.24 13.29
N GLU A 198 -8.30 20.45 13.87
CA GLU A 198 -9.62 21.09 14.01
C GLU A 198 -10.16 21.52 12.64
N GLU A 199 -9.36 22.19 11.81
CA GLU A 199 -9.78 22.58 10.47
C GLU A 199 -10.12 21.34 9.61
N ILE A 200 -9.27 20.31 9.65
CA ILE A 200 -9.51 19.08 8.91
C ILE A 200 -10.80 18.39 9.35
N LEU A 201 -11.06 18.31 10.65
CA LEU A 201 -12.26 17.68 11.21
C LEU A 201 -13.55 18.38 10.76
N THR A 202 -13.52 19.70 10.53
CA THR A 202 -14.69 20.40 9.98
C THR A 202 -15.09 19.91 8.60
N ARG A 203 -14.11 19.44 7.80
CA ARG A 203 -14.29 18.97 6.43
C ARG A 203 -14.68 17.49 6.32
N ILE A 204 -14.50 16.71 7.40
CA ILE A 204 -14.81 15.28 7.42
C ILE A 204 -16.21 15.08 7.99
N PRO A 205 -17.18 14.54 7.23
CA PRO A 205 -18.54 14.27 7.75
C PRO A 205 -18.58 13.43 9.02
N LEU A 206 -17.74 12.39 9.13
CA LEU A 206 -17.66 11.54 10.34
C LEU A 206 -16.94 12.22 11.53
N LYS A 207 -16.45 13.47 11.39
CA LYS A 207 -15.85 14.28 12.45
C LYS A 207 -14.70 13.60 13.22
N ARG A 208 -13.99 12.70 12.59
CA ARG A 208 -12.77 12.09 13.10
C ARG A 208 -11.75 11.83 11.99
N LEU A 209 -10.49 11.79 12.33
CA LEU A 209 -9.48 11.19 11.46
C LEU A 209 -9.71 9.68 11.39
N GLY A 210 -9.36 9.08 10.24
CA GLY A 210 -9.25 7.64 10.15
C GLY A 210 -8.06 7.12 10.95
N SER A 211 -8.09 5.87 11.36
CA SER A 211 -6.95 5.17 11.94
C SER A 211 -6.26 4.28 10.90
N PRO A 212 -4.99 3.90 11.09
CA PRO A 212 -4.36 2.88 10.28
C PRO A 212 -5.13 1.57 10.23
N GLU A 213 -5.84 1.22 11.31
CA GLU A 213 -6.69 0.04 11.43
C GLU A 213 -7.93 0.11 10.54
N ASP A 214 -8.51 1.31 10.36
CA ASP A 214 -9.62 1.49 9.41
C ASP A 214 -9.16 1.03 8.01
N VAL A 215 -7.96 1.45 7.57
CA VAL A 215 -7.40 1.06 6.27
C VAL A 215 -7.03 -0.43 6.23
N ALA A 216 -6.45 -0.95 7.33
CA ALA A 216 -6.06 -2.35 7.43
C ALA A 216 -7.26 -3.31 7.34
N ASN A 217 -8.41 -2.93 7.91
CA ASN A 217 -9.64 -3.72 7.82
C ASN A 217 -10.15 -3.82 6.36
N LEU A 218 -10.13 -2.70 5.62
CA LEU A 218 -10.50 -2.70 4.20
C LEU A 218 -9.50 -3.50 3.36
N ALA A 219 -8.20 -3.36 3.64
CA ALA A 219 -7.17 -4.15 2.98
C ALA A 219 -7.35 -5.65 3.24
N ALA A 220 -7.71 -6.05 4.46
CA ALA A 220 -8.00 -7.44 4.81
C ALA A 220 -9.22 -8.01 4.06
N PHE A 221 -10.27 -7.22 3.90
CA PHE A 221 -11.41 -7.58 3.05
C PHE A 221 -10.99 -7.81 1.61
N LEU A 222 -10.24 -6.86 1.02
CA LEU A 222 -9.76 -6.95 -0.36
C LEU A 222 -8.74 -8.08 -0.58
N ALA A 223 -8.01 -8.49 0.45
CA ALA A 223 -7.08 -9.62 0.42
C ALA A 223 -7.78 -10.98 0.52
N SER A 224 -9.02 -11.01 0.98
CA SER A 224 -9.76 -12.24 1.25
C SER A 224 -10.58 -12.74 0.05
N GLY A 225 -11.11 -13.96 0.15
CA GLY A 225 -12.05 -14.53 -0.83
C GLY A 225 -13.39 -13.79 -0.92
N ALA A 226 -13.75 -12.99 0.12
CA ALA A 226 -14.98 -12.19 0.10
C ALA A 226 -15.00 -11.10 -0.99
N SER A 227 -13.84 -10.78 -1.56
CA SER A 227 -13.67 -9.79 -2.64
C SER A 227 -13.27 -10.40 -3.99
N ASP A 228 -13.50 -11.69 -4.20
CA ASP A 228 -13.04 -12.37 -5.43
C ASP A 228 -13.69 -11.84 -6.71
N TYR A 229 -14.83 -11.15 -6.61
CA TYR A 229 -15.50 -10.53 -7.75
C TYR A 229 -15.32 -9.02 -7.83
N ILE A 230 -14.34 -8.47 -7.07
CA ILE A 230 -13.98 -7.04 -7.08
C ILE A 230 -12.60 -6.88 -7.68
N THR A 231 -12.51 -6.21 -8.84
CA THR A 231 -11.24 -5.90 -9.50
C THR A 231 -11.33 -4.62 -10.33
N GLY A 232 -10.27 -3.83 -10.35
CA GLY A 232 -10.20 -2.55 -11.03
C GLY A 232 -10.80 -1.37 -10.26
N GLU A 233 -11.25 -1.60 -9.02
CA GLU A 233 -11.94 -0.60 -8.22
C GLU A 233 -11.00 0.24 -7.37
N THR A 234 -11.43 1.48 -7.09
CA THR A 234 -10.82 2.37 -6.11
C THR A 234 -11.82 2.65 -5.00
N ILE A 235 -11.58 2.08 -3.84
CA ILE A 235 -12.47 2.22 -2.69
C ILE A 235 -11.94 3.29 -1.76
N ARG A 236 -12.74 4.33 -1.53
CA ARG A 236 -12.43 5.40 -0.58
C ARG A 236 -12.64 4.91 0.84
N ILE A 237 -11.77 5.37 1.75
CA ILE A 237 -11.90 5.24 3.19
C ILE A 237 -11.49 6.56 3.82
N ASP A 238 -12.41 7.50 3.83
CA ASP A 238 -12.13 8.93 4.02
C ASP A 238 -13.11 9.64 4.95
N GLY A 239 -14.02 8.90 5.60
CA GLY A 239 -15.02 9.47 6.48
C GLY A 239 -16.03 10.39 5.79
N GLY A 240 -16.17 10.28 4.45
CA GLY A 240 -17.04 11.10 3.62
C GLY A 240 -16.38 12.39 3.11
N LEU A 241 -15.06 12.54 3.25
CA LEU A 241 -14.35 13.76 2.83
C LEU A 241 -14.52 14.09 1.34
N ALA A 242 -14.61 13.07 0.49
CA ALA A 242 -14.68 13.22 -0.98
C ALA A 242 -16.07 12.87 -1.56
N ILE A 243 -17.15 13.29 -0.88
CA ILE A 243 -18.53 13.19 -1.38
C ILE A 243 -19.04 14.55 -1.84
#